data_e89fb2569d55e66b01e0daf5ba1c6c69
#
_entry.id   e89fb2569d55e66b01e0daf5ba1c6c69
#
_cell.length_a   1.000
_cell.length_b   1.000
_cell.length_c   1.000
_cell.angle_alpha   90.00
_cell.angle_beta   90.00
_cell.angle_gamma   90.00
#
_symmetry.space_group_name_H-M   'P 1'
#
loop_
_entity.id
_entity.type
_entity.pdbx_description
1 polymer ?
#
loop_
_entity_poly.entity_id
_entity_poly.type
_entity_poly.pdbx_seq_one_letter_code
_entity_poly.pdbx_strand_id
1 'polypeptide(L)'
;MVAVYNSQAQNQGLSRDEMYAVIGDLIAADGPQPSDALADECLFGFDIATVGGGLHHFADPELAADRLVERLRPGGVLLVWDFLPHGPMSGHTRDYGVMHHGLSEERVRAMFERAGAAKGFSLEVLGSGMSIDVGGHGEKIRREIFLARGEKAV
;
A
#
# COMPACT_ATOMS: atom_id res chain seq x y z
N MET A 1 -7.24 15.88 -1.94
CA MET A 1 -6.88 15.04 -0.78
C MET A 1 -5.65 15.55 -0.05
N VAL A 2 -4.49 15.73 -0.67
CA VAL A 2 -3.25 16.19 -0.01
C VAL A 2 -3.42 17.50 0.78
N ALA A 3 -4.04 18.52 0.19
CA ALA A 3 -4.28 19.80 0.89
C ALA A 3 -5.15 19.63 2.15
N VAL A 4 -6.17 18.77 2.09
CA VAL A 4 -7.04 18.49 3.24
C VAL A 4 -6.27 17.76 4.33
N TYR A 5 -5.47 16.75 3.96
CA TYR A 5 -4.61 16.02 4.89
C TYR A 5 -3.66 16.95 5.64
N ASN A 6 -2.93 17.79 4.89
CA ASN A 6 -1.98 18.72 5.47
C ASN A 6 -2.67 19.80 6.35
N SER A 7 -3.86 20.26 5.95
CA SER A 7 -4.65 21.18 6.78
C SER A 7 -5.11 20.53 8.09
N GLN A 8 -5.51 19.27 8.03
CA GLN A 8 -5.89 18.52 9.25
C GLN A 8 -4.71 18.30 10.19
N ALA A 9 -3.53 17.97 9.66
CA ALA A 9 -2.31 17.86 10.47
C ALA A 9 -2.02 19.18 11.21
N GLN A 10 -2.05 20.31 10.50
CA GLN A 10 -1.85 21.65 11.08
C GLN A 10 -2.90 21.96 12.17
N ASN A 11 -4.17 21.64 11.92
CA ASN A 11 -5.25 21.88 12.90
C ASN A 11 -5.08 21.05 14.17
N GLN A 12 -4.33 19.94 14.11
CA GLN A 12 -3.95 19.11 15.26
C GLN A 12 -2.66 19.58 15.94
N GLY A 13 -2.06 20.66 15.44
CA GLY A 13 -0.80 21.21 15.96
C GLY A 13 0.44 20.45 15.52
N LEU A 14 0.32 19.56 14.53
CA LEU A 14 1.45 18.81 14.01
C LEU A 14 2.22 19.64 12.97
N SER A 15 3.54 19.67 13.14
CA SER A 15 4.46 20.31 12.19
C SER A 15 4.61 19.49 10.91
N ARG A 16 5.21 20.08 9.89
CA ARG A 16 5.53 19.38 8.65
C ARG A 16 6.52 18.23 8.86
N ASP A 17 7.39 18.32 9.85
CA ASP A 17 8.36 17.26 10.15
C ASP A 17 7.72 16.08 10.88
N GLU A 18 6.54 16.26 11.46
CA GLU A 18 5.78 15.20 12.14
C GLU A 18 4.76 14.55 11.24
N MET A 19 4.07 15.33 10.40
CA MET A 19 3.01 14.77 9.54
C MET A 19 2.77 15.66 8.32
N TYR A 20 3.02 15.15 7.13
CA TYR A 20 2.65 15.82 5.88
C TYR A 20 2.41 14.81 4.74
N ALA A 21 1.72 15.27 3.70
CA ALA A 21 1.50 14.52 2.48
C ALA A 21 2.03 15.30 1.27
N VAL A 22 2.57 14.58 0.30
CA VAL A 22 2.99 15.08 -1.00
C VAL A 22 2.20 14.41 -2.12
N ILE A 23 2.11 15.07 -3.26
CA ILE A 23 1.57 14.46 -4.48
C ILE A 23 2.73 13.77 -5.20
N GLY A 24 2.53 12.50 -5.57
CA GLY A 24 3.49 11.76 -6.36
C GLY A 24 2.92 10.45 -6.84
N ASP A 25 3.50 9.91 -7.90
CA ASP A 25 3.22 8.59 -8.44
C ASP A 25 4.48 7.73 -8.33
N LEU A 26 4.43 6.70 -7.47
CA LEU A 26 5.56 5.80 -7.22
C LEU A 26 5.79 4.80 -8.36
N ILE A 27 4.76 4.57 -9.20
CA ILE A 27 4.78 3.55 -10.26
C ILE A 27 4.70 4.13 -11.67
N ALA A 28 4.87 5.45 -11.82
CA ALA A 28 4.89 6.08 -13.14
C ALA A 28 5.93 5.40 -14.05
N ALA A 29 5.44 4.74 -15.12
CA ALA A 29 6.26 3.92 -16.00
C ALA A 29 7.11 4.75 -16.98
N ASP A 30 6.64 5.94 -17.36
CA ASP A 30 7.14 6.70 -18.51
C ASP A 30 7.74 8.07 -18.12
N GLY A 31 8.37 8.17 -16.97
CA GLY A 31 9.02 9.42 -16.57
C GLY A 31 10.37 9.18 -15.94
N PRO A 32 11.24 10.21 -15.95
CA PRO A 32 12.38 10.18 -15.06
C PRO A 32 11.84 10.02 -13.66
N GLN A 33 12.12 8.89 -13.04
CA GLN A 33 12.01 8.62 -11.61
C GLN A 33 10.94 9.43 -10.84
N PRO A 34 10.32 8.92 -9.80
CA PRO A 34 9.16 9.52 -9.14
C PRO A 34 9.28 11.04 -9.14
N SER A 35 8.20 11.74 -9.50
CA SER A 35 8.15 13.20 -9.66
C SER A 35 9.16 13.89 -8.73
N ASP A 36 9.81 14.97 -9.12
CA ASP A 36 10.84 15.65 -8.32
C ASP A 36 10.46 15.78 -6.84
N ALA A 37 9.15 15.87 -6.55
CA ALA A 37 8.61 15.86 -5.20
C ALA A 37 8.84 14.56 -4.42
N LEU A 38 9.03 13.42 -5.11
CA LEU A 38 9.32 12.11 -4.49
C LEU A 38 10.82 11.80 -4.44
N ALA A 39 11.66 12.61 -5.06
CA ALA A 39 13.11 12.50 -5.02
C ALA A 39 13.75 13.17 -3.79
N ASP A 40 12.96 13.88 -2.98
CA ASP A 40 13.42 14.56 -1.78
C ASP A 40 14.02 13.55 -0.79
N GLU A 41 15.23 13.82 -0.31
CA GLU A 41 15.96 12.95 0.61
C GLU A 41 15.20 12.68 1.92
N CYS A 42 14.33 13.62 2.35
CA CYS A 42 13.48 13.42 3.53
C CYS A 42 12.43 12.30 3.36
N LEU A 43 12.21 11.82 2.13
CA LEU A 43 11.34 10.68 1.82
C LEU A 43 12.08 9.33 1.78
N PHE A 44 13.26 9.26 2.36
CA PHE A 44 14.08 8.05 2.48
C PHE A 44 14.53 7.82 3.94
N GLY A 45 15.03 6.61 4.20
CA GLY A 45 15.53 6.26 5.52
C GLY A 45 14.46 5.95 6.55
N PHE A 46 13.23 5.66 6.12
CA PHE A 46 12.12 5.36 7.03
C PHE A 46 12.32 4.04 7.80
N ASP A 47 11.82 4.01 9.02
CA ASP A 47 11.70 2.78 9.83
C ASP A 47 10.63 1.85 9.29
N ILE A 48 9.52 2.42 8.79
CA ILE A 48 8.35 1.68 8.30
C ILE A 48 7.83 2.34 7.03
N ALA A 49 7.54 1.53 6.02
CA ALA A 49 6.71 1.89 4.90
C ALA A 49 5.46 1.01 4.90
N THR A 50 4.30 1.62 4.66
CA THR A 50 3.03 0.87 4.69
C THR A 50 2.12 1.22 3.54
N VAL A 51 1.37 0.24 3.06
CA VAL A 51 0.22 0.42 2.19
C VAL A 51 -0.93 -0.44 2.68
N GLY A 52 -2.11 0.18 2.80
CA GLY A 52 -3.29 -0.49 3.33
C GLY A 52 -4.48 -0.39 2.40
N GLY A 53 -5.00 -1.56 1.94
CA GLY A 53 -6.17 -1.65 1.07
C GLY A 53 -5.98 -0.93 -0.27
N GLY A 54 -4.77 -0.84 -0.78
CA GLY A 54 -4.44 -0.03 -1.96
C GLY A 54 -3.66 -0.74 -3.05
N LEU A 55 -2.90 -1.78 -2.74
CA LEU A 55 -2.07 -2.47 -3.74
C LEU A 55 -2.89 -3.09 -4.87
N HIS A 56 -4.09 -3.58 -4.57
CA HIS A 56 -4.98 -4.17 -5.57
C HIS A 56 -5.51 -3.14 -6.60
N HIS A 57 -5.31 -1.84 -6.39
CA HIS A 57 -5.61 -0.77 -7.35
C HIS A 57 -4.41 -0.40 -8.22
N PHE A 58 -3.20 -0.81 -7.87
CA PHE A 58 -2.02 -0.46 -8.65
C PHE A 58 -1.89 -1.34 -9.90
N ALA A 59 -1.50 -0.73 -11.01
CA ALA A 59 -1.23 -1.48 -12.25
C ALA A 59 -0.05 -2.45 -12.08
N ASP A 60 0.96 -2.05 -11.31
CA ASP A 60 2.15 -2.84 -10.96
C ASP A 60 2.40 -2.76 -9.44
N PRO A 61 1.75 -3.64 -8.65
CA PRO A 61 1.96 -3.67 -7.20
C PRO A 61 3.36 -4.14 -6.81
N GLU A 62 4.02 -4.92 -7.67
CA GLU A 62 5.39 -5.37 -7.50
C GLU A 62 6.36 -4.17 -7.56
N LEU A 63 6.22 -3.30 -8.56
CA LEU A 63 7.00 -2.07 -8.66
C LEU A 63 6.73 -1.13 -7.49
N ALA A 64 5.48 -1.04 -7.04
CA ALA A 64 5.13 -0.25 -5.86
C ALA A 64 5.85 -0.74 -4.60
N ALA A 65 5.93 -2.05 -4.40
CA ALA A 65 6.68 -2.64 -3.29
C ALA A 65 8.18 -2.34 -3.38
N ASP A 66 8.79 -2.47 -4.57
CA ASP A 66 10.19 -2.10 -4.81
C ASP A 66 10.44 -0.65 -4.38
N ARG A 67 9.60 0.28 -4.86
CA ARG A 67 9.71 1.71 -4.56
C ARG A 67 9.51 2.06 -3.08
N LEU A 68 8.66 1.34 -2.38
CA LEU A 68 8.47 1.50 -0.94
C LEU A 68 9.68 0.99 -0.16
N VAL A 69 10.24 -0.17 -0.54
CA VAL A 69 11.43 -0.73 0.11
C VAL A 69 12.68 0.11 -0.16
N GLU A 70 12.81 0.72 -1.35
CA GLU A 70 13.90 1.69 -1.62
C GLU A 70 13.94 2.80 -0.57
N ARG A 71 12.80 3.24 -0.07
CA ARG A 71 12.66 4.32 0.93
C ARG A 71 12.94 3.91 2.37
N LEU A 72 13.00 2.61 2.64
CA LEU A 72 13.32 2.11 3.96
C LEU A 72 14.83 2.19 4.22
N ARG A 73 15.21 2.48 5.46
CA ARG A 73 16.59 2.23 5.94
C ARG A 73 16.89 0.73 5.98
N PRO A 74 18.15 0.31 6.01
CA PRO A 74 18.50 -1.08 6.31
C PRO A 74 17.82 -1.54 7.61
N GLY A 75 17.16 -2.71 7.57
CA GLY A 75 16.36 -3.23 8.70
C GLY A 75 15.01 -2.54 8.90
N GLY A 76 14.62 -1.60 8.06
CA GLY A 76 13.27 -1.03 8.06
C GLY A 76 12.22 -2.04 7.57
N VAL A 77 10.98 -1.83 7.94
CA VAL A 77 9.87 -2.79 7.75
C VAL A 77 8.92 -2.32 6.65
N LEU A 78 8.66 -3.18 5.68
CA LEU A 78 7.50 -3.06 4.80
C LEU A 78 6.31 -3.74 5.46
N LEU A 79 5.19 -3.03 5.57
CA LEU A 79 3.93 -3.53 6.11
C LEU A 79 2.82 -3.33 5.08
N VAL A 80 2.13 -4.43 4.73
CA VAL A 80 1.05 -4.42 3.73
C VAL A 80 -0.16 -5.11 4.31
N TRP A 81 -1.33 -4.45 4.23
CA TRP A 81 -2.57 -5.17 4.36
C TRP A 81 -3.42 -4.97 3.09
N ASP A 82 -4.03 -6.05 2.61
CA ASP A 82 -4.89 -6.05 1.43
C ASP A 82 -5.81 -7.28 1.44
N PHE A 83 -6.54 -7.51 0.35
CA PHE A 83 -7.47 -8.61 0.22
C PHE A 83 -6.78 -9.86 -0.34
N LEU A 84 -7.15 -11.03 0.22
CA LEU A 84 -6.87 -12.31 -0.41
C LEU A 84 -7.67 -12.46 -1.72
N PRO A 85 -7.28 -13.39 -2.63
CA PRO A 85 -7.97 -13.59 -3.88
C PRO A 85 -9.47 -13.81 -3.70
N HIS A 86 -10.25 -13.12 -4.48
CA HIS A 86 -11.69 -13.21 -4.50
C HIS A 86 -12.22 -13.12 -5.95
N GLY A 87 -13.43 -13.62 -6.18
CA GLY A 87 -14.06 -13.49 -7.49
C GLY A 87 -14.37 -12.04 -7.86
N PRO A 88 -14.62 -11.77 -9.15
CA PRO A 88 -15.09 -10.47 -9.60
C PRO A 88 -16.39 -10.10 -8.87
N MET A 89 -16.60 -8.82 -8.67
CA MET A 89 -17.87 -8.35 -8.10
C MET A 89 -19.00 -8.60 -9.10
N SER A 90 -20.00 -9.35 -8.68
CA SER A 90 -21.23 -9.56 -9.49
C SER A 90 -22.16 -8.38 -9.30
N GLY A 91 -22.69 -7.84 -10.38
CA GLY A 91 -23.68 -6.77 -10.32
C GLY A 91 -23.19 -5.42 -10.84
N HIS A 92 -23.99 -4.40 -10.64
CA HIS A 92 -23.77 -3.04 -11.17
C HIS A 92 -22.72 -2.22 -10.39
N THR A 93 -21.92 -2.86 -9.56
CA THR A 93 -20.78 -2.21 -8.90
C THR A 93 -19.74 -1.89 -9.96
N ARG A 94 -19.58 -0.59 -10.24
CA ARG A 94 -18.46 -0.09 -11.02
C ARG A 94 -17.18 -0.66 -10.43
N ASP A 95 -16.33 -1.14 -11.32
CA ASP A 95 -14.96 -1.53 -10.97
C ASP A 95 -14.22 -0.24 -10.54
N TYR A 96 -14.23 0.06 -9.24
CA TYR A 96 -13.70 1.31 -8.66
C TYR A 96 -12.16 1.44 -8.85
N GLY A 97 -11.68 1.11 -10.04
CA GLY A 97 -10.26 1.11 -10.37
C GLY A 97 -9.51 -0.10 -9.80
N VAL A 98 -10.23 -1.18 -9.47
CA VAL A 98 -9.63 -2.45 -9.06
C VAL A 98 -8.90 -3.07 -10.24
N MET A 99 -7.59 -3.21 -10.14
CA MET A 99 -6.74 -3.84 -11.15
C MET A 99 -6.54 -5.33 -10.87
N HIS A 100 -6.60 -5.73 -9.60
CA HIS A 100 -6.40 -7.11 -9.14
C HIS A 100 -7.51 -7.51 -8.16
N HIS A 101 -8.10 -8.69 -8.36
CA HIS A 101 -9.12 -9.25 -7.47
C HIS A 101 -8.47 -9.95 -6.25
N GLY A 102 -7.69 -9.19 -5.49
CA GLY A 102 -6.91 -9.65 -4.35
C GLY A 102 -5.53 -10.19 -4.75
N LEU A 103 -4.70 -10.44 -3.75
CA LEU A 103 -3.31 -10.91 -3.89
C LEU A 103 -3.16 -12.23 -3.13
N SER A 104 -2.61 -13.28 -3.78
CA SER A 104 -2.34 -14.53 -3.09
C SER A 104 -1.11 -14.43 -2.18
N GLU A 105 -1.02 -15.30 -1.17
CA GLU A 105 0.16 -15.34 -0.29
C GLU A 105 1.44 -15.54 -1.08
N GLU A 106 1.43 -16.43 -2.09
CA GLU A 106 2.61 -16.70 -2.93
C GLU A 106 3.05 -15.45 -3.67
N ARG A 107 2.10 -14.68 -4.23
CA ARG A 107 2.39 -13.43 -4.93
C ARG A 107 2.96 -12.39 -3.98
N VAL A 108 2.35 -12.23 -2.80
CA VAL A 108 2.83 -11.30 -1.78
C VAL A 108 4.23 -11.66 -1.32
N ARG A 109 4.49 -12.94 -1.05
CA ARG A 109 5.82 -13.43 -0.67
C ARG A 109 6.87 -13.13 -1.75
N ALA A 110 6.58 -13.47 -3.00
CA ALA A 110 7.49 -13.19 -4.13
C ALA A 110 7.74 -11.68 -4.31
N MET A 111 6.73 -10.86 -4.09
CA MET A 111 6.84 -9.40 -4.12
C MET A 111 7.80 -8.89 -3.03
N PHE A 112 7.70 -9.37 -1.79
CA PHE A 112 8.59 -9.01 -0.70
C PHE A 112 10.03 -9.50 -0.95
N GLU A 113 10.20 -10.72 -1.49
CA GLU A 113 11.50 -11.27 -1.86
C GLU A 113 12.17 -10.43 -2.94
N ARG A 114 11.43 -10.12 -4.02
CA ARG A 114 11.92 -9.28 -5.11
C ARG A 114 12.33 -7.89 -4.63
N ALA A 115 11.52 -7.27 -3.78
CA ALA A 115 11.80 -5.93 -3.25
C ALA A 115 12.96 -5.90 -2.24
N GLY A 116 13.47 -7.06 -1.79
CA GLY A 116 14.54 -7.13 -0.79
C GLY A 116 14.07 -6.96 0.64
N ALA A 117 12.79 -7.21 0.92
CA ALA A 117 12.19 -7.13 2.26
C ALA A 117 11.72 -8.50 2.77
N ALA A 118 12.45 -9.57 2.45
CA ALA A 118 12.06 -10.95 2.80
C ALA A 118 12.49 -11.37 4.21
N LYS A 119 13.36 -10.62 4.88
CA LYS A 119 13.83 -11.00 6.21
C LYS A 119 12.69 -10.97 7.22
N GLY A 120 12.46 -12.09 7.92
CA GLY A 120 11.36 -12.23 8.87
C GLY A 120 9.98 -12.07 8.24
N PHE A 121 9.83 -12.41 6.95
CA PHE A 121 8.54 -12.35 6.27
C PHE A 121 7.49 -13.19 6.99
N SER A 122 6.34 -12.59 7.25
CA SER A 122 5.14 -13.27 7.71
C SER A 122 3.91 -12.69 7.02
N LEU A 123 2.90 -13.52 6.82
CA LEU A 123 1.57 -13.14 6.37
C LEU A 123 0.54 -13.80 7.27
N GLU A 124 -0.36 -13.01 7.79
CA GLU A 124 -1.45 -13.46 8.66
C GLU A 124 -2.79 -13.06 8.06
N VAL A 125 -3.74 -13.98 8.07
CA VAL A 125 -5.13 -13.71 7.68
C VAL A 125 -5.88 -13.16 8.87
N LEU A 126 -6.41 -11.94 8.74
CA LEU A 126 -7.09 -11.23 9.81
C LEU A 126 -8.58 -11.61 9.89
N GLY A 127 -8.85 -12.75 10.50
CA GLY A 127 -10.23 -13.19 10.79
C GLY A 127 -10.97 -13.78 9.58
N SER A 128 -12.25 -14.04 9.76
CA SER A 128 -13.14 -14.76 8.82
C SER A 128 -13.75 -13.90 7.72
N GLY A 129 -13.19 -12.74 7.46
CA GLY A 129 -13.62 -11.82 6.42
C GLY A 129 -14.29 -10.55 6.94
N MET A 130 -13.90 -9.43 6.35
CA MET A 130 -14.50 -8.13 6.60
C MET A 130 -15.74 -7.94 5.72
N SER A 131 -16.79 -7.38 6.30
CA SER A 131 -17.98 -6.98 5.55
C SER A 131 -17.81 -5.53 5.10
N ILE A 132 -17.76 -5.31 3.79
CA ILE A 132 -17.55 -3.99 3.19
C ILE A 132 -18.84 -3.56 2.50
N ASP A 133 -19.32 -2.36 2.79
CA ASP A 133 -20.43 -1.74 2.05
C ASP A 133 -19.84 -1.00 0.84
N VAL A 134 -19.99 -1.60 -0.34
CA VAL A 134 -19.48 -1.04 -1.57
C VAL A 134 -20.45 -0.01 -2.12
N GLY A 135 -20.01 1.24 -2.15
CA GLY A 135 -20.77 2.34 -2.73
C GLY A 135 -21.87 2.93 -1.85
N GLY A 136 -22.00 2.51 -0.59
CA GLY A 136 -22.98 3.09 0.33
C GLY A 136 -24.44 2.72 0.01
N HIS A 137 -24.65 1.68 -0.78
CA HIS A 137 -26.00 1.23 -1.19
C HIS A 137 -26.51 0.02 -0.38
N GLY A 138 -25.82 -0.35 0.69
CA GLY A 138 -26.22 -1.44 1.59
C GLY A 138 -25.87 -2.84 1.09
N GLU A 139 -25.23 -2.96 -0.06
CA GLU A 139 -24.70 -4.24 -0.53
C GLU A 139 -23.40 -4.55 0.19
N LYS A 140 -23.43 -5.57 1.04
CA LYS A 140 -22.27 -6.00 1.81
C LYS A 140 -21.59 -7.17 1.13
N ILE A 141 -20.32 -6.97 0.76
CA ILE A 141 -19.45 -8.03 0.29
C ILE A 141 -18.52 -8.50 1.42
N ARG A 142 -18.21 -9.78 1.44
CA ARG A 142 -17.21 -10.34 2.37
C ARG A 142 -15.87 -10.47 1.67
N ARG A 143 -14.81 -10.03 2.37
CA ARG A 143 -13.42 -10.14 1.91
C ARG A 143 -12.55 -10.63 3.06
N GLU A 144 -11.67 -11.56 2.76
CA GLU A 144 -10.60 -11.93 3.68
C GLU A 144 -9.45 -10.96 3.50
N ILE A 145 -8.91 -10.48 4.62
CA ILE A 145 -7.82 -9.53 4.65
C ILE A 145 -6.60 -10.23 5.19
N PHE A 146 -5.47 -9.98 4.57
CA PHE A 146 -4.17 -10.36 5.13
C PHE A 146 -3.42 -9.14 5.64
N LEU A 147 -2.52 -9.38 6.58
CA LEU A 147 -1.46 -8.50 7.00
C LEU A 147 -0.13 -9.18 6.74
N ALA A 148 0.70 -8.59 5.90
CA ALA A 148 2.03 -9.07 5.59
C ALA A 148 3.09 -8.08 6.09
N ARG A 149 4.19 -8.59 6.64
CA ARG A 149 5.36 -7.82 7.03
C ARG A 149 6.65 -8.48 6.57
N GLY A 150 7.68 -7.68 6.38
CA GLY A 150 9.03 -8.14 6.12
C GLY A 150 10.05 -7.02 6.29
N GLU A 151 11.27 -7.37 6.61
CA GLU A 151 12.36 -6.41 6.86
C GLU A 151 13.27 -6.31 5.64
N LYS A 152 13.65 -5.08 5.30
CA LYS A 152 14.69 -4.80 4.30
C LYS A 152 16.01 -5.40 4.76
N ALA A 153 16.70 -6.11 3.88
CA ALA A 153 18.05 -6.61 4.14
C ALA A 153 19.00 -5.48 4.56
N VAL A 154 20.00 -5.83 5.36
CA VAL A 154 21.07 -4.90 5.81
C VAL A 154 22.13 -4.80 4.72
#